data_3e151501b48c532ba66870b181928ae1
#
_entry.id   3e151501b48c532ba66870b181928ae1
#
_cell.length_a   1.000
_cell.length_b   1.000
_cell.length_c   1.000
_cell.angle_alpha   90.00
_cell.angle_beta   90.00
_cell.angle_gamma   90.00
#
_symmetry.space_group_name_H-M   'P 1'
#
loop_
_entity.id
_entity.type
_entity.pdbx_description
1 polymer ?
#
loop_
_entity_poly.entity_id
_entity_poly.type
_entity_poly.pdbx_seq_one_letter_code
_entity_poly.pdbx_strand_id
1 'polypeptide(L)'
;MTFKRKICVVTGTRAEYGLLRNLIRILNDSDDFELLLVVTGMHLSEKFGNTFKEIEDDGIPISKKIDLNLIDDSPSALSKSTSLGLSGFGDFLESSKPDLLLVLGDRYEILSAVIAAMFERIPIAHIHGGELTEGLIDEAIRHSITKFSHIHFTSTDEYKKRVIQLGENPELVFNVGGMGVDAIKKIDLIDKEELEDSLNIKFRKKNLLITFHPVTLEHSTSGDQMSELIEALSAQDDTSLIFTMPNADTDGRIIFKLIEDFVSKNDRAFAFKSLGQIKYLSCIPHVDAVIGNSSSGLTEVPTFKKPTINIGDRQKGRVMAKSVINCAPTCSAIEKSIRAIYEEDFLNSLNEIKNPYGEGGSSDKIVQKLSSIDFDSLLKKNFYDL
;
A
#
# COMPACT_ATOMS: atom_id res chain seq x y z
N MET A 1 27.14 -21.70 -18.62
CA MET A 1 26.21 -20.58 -18.40
C MET A 1 25.09 -21.13 -17.56
N THR A 2 24.99 -20.72 -16.31
CA THR A 2 23.81 -21.02 -15.47
C THR A 2 22.62 -20.28 -16.08
N PHE A 3 21.56 -21.01 -16.42
CA PHE A 3 20.33 -20.38 -16.90
C PHE A 3 19.71 -19.58 -15.74
N LYS A 4 19.53 -18.27 -15.94
CA LYS A 4 18.78 -17.44 -14.98
C LYS A 4 17.30 -17.83 -15.02
N ARG A 5 16.67 -17.97 -13.86
CA ARG A 5 15.22 -18.19 -13.76
C ARG A 5 14.47 -16.88 -14.03
N LYS A 6 13.46 -16.94 -14.89
CA LYS A 6 12.67 -15.75 -15.29
C LYS A 6 11.57 -15.48 -14.28
N ILE A 7 11.63 -14.32 -13.63
CA ILE A 7 10.60 -13.85 -12.71
C ILE A 7 9.81 -12.71 -13.36
N CYS A 8 8.53 -12.96 -13.64
CA CYS A 8 7.61 -11.92 -14.09
C CYS A 8 7.05 -11.18 -12.88
N VAL A 9 7.31 -9.87 -12.77
CA VAL A 9 6.73 -9.00 -11.74
C VAL A 9 5.73 -8.07 -12.39
N VAL A 10 4.55 -7.90 -11.77
CA VAL A 10 3.48 -7.02 -12.27
C VAL A 10 3.29 -5.86 -11.32
N THR A 11 3.11 -4.65 -11.87
CA THR A 11 2.73 -3.46 -11.12
C THR A 11 1.69 -2.64 -11.87
N GLY A 12 0.59 -2.29 -11.19
CA GLY A 12 -0.55 -1.56 -11.75
C GLY A 12 -0.62 -0.10 -11.32
N THR A 13 0.04 0.26 -10.20
CA THR A 13 -0.06 1.60 -9.64
C THR A 13 1.27 2.09 -9.07
N ARG A 14 1.41 3.41 -8.97
CA ARG A 14 2.57 4.04 -8.33
C ARG A 14 2.78 3.57 -6.89
N ALA A 15 1.69 3.36 -6.15
CA ALA A 15 1.76 2.87 -4.76
C ALA A 15 2.33 1.46 -4.69
N GLU A 16 1.89 0.56 -5.58
CA GLU A 16 2.45 -0.79 -5.66
C GLU A 16 3.93 -0.78 -6.07
N TYR A 17 4.29 0.02 -7.08
CA TYR A 17 5.68 0.16 -7.50
C TYR A 17 6.56 0.64 -6.34
N GLY A 18 6.10 1.64 -5.57
CA GLY A 18 6.81 2.13 -4.40
C GLY A 18 7.10 1.04 -3.36
N LEU A 19 6.18 0.09 -3.17
CA LEU A 19 6.37 -1.08 -2.33
C LEU A 19 7.32 -2.12 -2.95
N LEU A 20 7.20 -2.36 -4.25
CA LEU A 20 7.97 -3.37 -4.98
C LEU A 20 9.36 -2.89 -5.42
N ARG A 21 9.61 -1.58 -5.41
CA ARG A 21 10.81 -0.94 -5.98
C ARG A 21 12.13 -1.59 -5.55
N ASN A 22 12.28 -1.86 -4.26
CA ASN A 22 13.47 -2.50 -3.73
C ASN A 22 13.61 -3.97 -4.20
N LEU A 23 12.52 -4.72 -4.16
CA LEU A 23 12.49 -6.10 -4.65
C LEU A 23 12.80 -6.18 -6.15
N ILE A 24 12.21 -5.28 -6.94
CA ILE A 24 12.46 -5.19 -8.38
C ILE A 24 13.94 -4.90 -8.67
N ARG A 25 14.57 -3.97 -7.93
CA ARG A 25 16.00 -3.68 -8.07
C ARG A 25 16.87 -4.90 -7.74
N ILE A 26 16.61 -5.59 -6.64
CA ILE A 26 17.37 -6.79 -6.27
C ILE A 26 17.23 -7.87 -7.34
N LEU A 27 16.03 -8.09 -7.88
CA LEU A 27 15.81 -9.06 -8.96
C LEU A 27 16.48 -8.64 -10.27
N ASN A 28 16.45 -7.36 -10.62
CA ASN A 28 17.11 -6.83 -11.82
C ASN A 28 18.64 -6.99 -11.78
N ASP A 29 19.23 -6.78 -10.61
CA ASP A 29 20.68 -6.83 -10.40
C ASP A 29 21.18 -8.24 -10.07
N SER A 30 20.29 -9.24 -9.99
CA SER A 30 20.61 -10.61 -9.62
C SER A 30 21.34 -11.36 -10.71
N ASP A 31 22.28 -12.23 -10.32
CA ASP A 31 22.89 -13.21 -11.21
C ASP A 31 22.05 -14.47 -11.39
N ASP A 32 21.13 -14.75 -10.45
CA ASP A 32 20.29 -15.95 -10.43
C ASP A 32 18.97 -15.78 -11.20
N PHE A 33 18.51 -14.52 -11.34
CA PHE A 33 17.20 -14.21 -11.90
C PHE A 33 17.28 -13.29 -13.12
N GLU A 34 16.34 -13.47 -14.05
CA GLU A 34 16.02 -12.55 -15.14
C GLU A 34 14.69 -11.89 -14.82
N LEU A 35 14.69 -10.57 -14.62
CA LEU A 35 13.46 -9.81 -14.35
C LEU A 35 12.68 -9.57 -15.63
N LEU A 36 11.40 -9.92 -15.62
CA LEU A 36 10.41 -9.51 -16.64
C LEU A 36 9.40 -8.57 -15.96
N LEU A 37 9.61 -7.27 -16.04
CA LEU A 37 8.71 -6.29 -15.43
C LEU A 37 7.56 -5.94 -16.38
N VAL A 38 6.33 -6.20 -15.95
CA VAL A 38 5.10 -5.84 -16.67
C VAL A 38 4.41 -4.68 -15.94
N VAL A 39 4.14 -3.62 -16.69
CA VAL A 39 3.49 -2.41 -16.21
C VAL A 39 2.11 -2.30 -16.81
N THR A 40 1.11 -2.00 -15.97
CA THR A 40 -0.30 -1.97 -16.39
C THR A 40 -1.10 -0.91 -15.61
N GLY A 41 -2.41 -0.88 -15.80
CA GLY A 41 -3.35 -0.12 -15.00
C GLY A 41 -3.08 1.39 -14.99
N MET A 42 -3.12 1.96 -13.79
CA MET A 42 -2.97 3.41 -13.59
C MET A 42 -1.61 3.95 -14.05
N HIS A 43 -0.57 3.11 -14.10
CA HIS A 43 0.74 3.51 -14.60
C HIS A 43 0.72 4.03 -16.04
N LEU A 44 -0.20 3.53 -16.88
CA LEU A 44 -0.29 3.84 -18.30
C LEU A 44 -1.34 4.91 -18.62
N SER A 45 -2.01 5.46 -17.61
CA SER A 45 -3.08 6.43 -17.78
C SER A 45 -2.55 7.86 -17.60
N GLU A 46 -2.82 8.72 -18.58
CA GLU A 46 -2.51 10.16 -18.52
C GLU A 46 -3.23 10.85 -17.35
N LYS A 47 -4.46 10.42 -17.05
CA LYS A 47 -5.25 10.92 -15.91
C LYS A 47 -4.51 10.76 -14.59
N PHE A 48 -3.71 9.69 -14.44
CA PHE A 48 -2.91 9.38 -13.26
C PHE A 48 -1.42 9.73 -13.42
N GLY A 49 -1.05 10.47 -14.48
CA GLY A 49 0.27 11.07 -14.66
C GLY A 49 1.31 10.18 -15.33
N ASN A 50 0.92 9.08 -16.01
CA ASN A 50 1.85 8.20 -16.72
C ASN A 50 3.04 7.76 -15.85
N THR A 51 2.76 7.26 -14.65
CA THR A 51 3.75 6.99 -13.60
C THR A 51 4.72 5.86 -13.94
N PHE A 52 4.56 5.18 -15.09
CA PHE A 52 5.58 4.27 -15.63
C PHE A 52 6.92 4.98 -15.89
N LYS A 53 6.90 6.30 -16.09
CA LYS A 53 8.12 7.10 -16.28
C LYS A 53 9.02 7.08 -15.04
N GLU A 54 8.45 7.01 -13.83
CA GLU A 54 9.24 6.87 -12.60
C GLU A 54 10.04 5.56 -12.60
N ILE A 55 9.52 4.50 -13.23
CA ILE A 55 10.19 3.21 -13.38
C ILE A 55 11.35 3.32 -14.37
N GLU A 56 11.12 4.03 -15.50
CA GLU A 56 12.15 4.30 -16.51
C GLU A 56 13.25 5.20 -15.94
N ASP A 57 12.89 6.23 -15.16
CA ASP A 57 13.84 7.12 -14.47
C ASP A 57 14.69 6.38 -13.42
N ASP A 58 14.16 5.33 -12.81
CA ASP A 58 14.91 4.42 -11.94
C ASP A 58 15.91 3.51 -12.68
N GLY A 59 15.92 3.54 -14.01
CA GLY A 59 16.77 2.70 -14.85
C GLY A 59 16.32 1.24 -14.94
N ILE A 60 15.07 0.93 -14.56
CA ILE A 60 14.53 -0.43 -14.59
C ILE A 60 13.90 -0.70 -15.97
N PRO A 61 14.33 -1.77 -16.68
CA PRO A 61 13.77 -2.10 -17.97
C PRO A 61 12.32 -2.62 -17.84
N ILE A 62 11.41 -2.04 -18.60
CA ILE A 62 10.02 -2.49 -18.70
C ILE A 62 9.91 -3.49 -19.85
N SER A 63 9.61 -4.76 -19.54
CA SER A 63 9.48 -5.82 -20.54
C SER A 63 8.19 -5.71 -21.35
N LYS A 64 7.09 -5.24 -20.71
CA LYS A 64 5.79 -5.07 -21.38
C LYS A 64 4.97 -3.99 -20.71
N LYS A 65 4.26 -3.20 -21.51
CA LYS A 65 3.19 -2.31 -21.10
C LYS A 65 1.86 -2.91 -21.58
N ILE A 66 0.92 -3.18 -20.67
CA ILE A 66 -0.42 -3.73 -20.96
C ILE A 66 -1.44 -2.67 -20.59
N ASP A 67 -2.02 -2.01 -21.58
CA ASP A 67 -3.03 -0.98 -21.38
C ASP A 67 -4.41 -1.62 -21.14
N LEU A 68 -5.06 -1.22 -20.06
CA LEU A 68 -6.39 -1.68 -19.66
C LEU A 68 -7.51 -0.76 -20.15
N ASN A 69 -7.17 0.31 -20.86
CA ASN A 69 -8.11 1.32 -21.33
C ASN A 69 -9.04 1.84 -20.22
N LEU A 70 -8.43 2.41 -19.17
CA LEU A 70 -9.14 2.88 -17.98
C LEU A 70 -9.98 4.13 -18.32
N ILE A 71 -11.26 3.93 -18.60
CA ILE A 71 -12.20 5.01 -18.97
C ILE A 71 -12.78 5.66 -17.70
N ASP A 72 -13.41 4.85 -16.84
CA ASP A 72 -14.04 5.25 -15.59
C ASP A 72 -14.08 4.09 -14.58
N ASP A 73 -14.69 4.32 -13.42
CA ASP A 73 -14.78 3.35 -12.31
C ASP A 73 -16.12 2.61 -12.26
N SER A 74 -16.91 2.66 -13.35
CA SER A 74 -18.18 1.93 -13.42
C SER A 74 -17.93 0.41 -13.43
N PRO A 75 -18.86 -0.40 -12.88
CA PRO A 75 -18.73 -1.86 -12.92
C PRO A 75 -18.52 -2.44 -14.32
N SER A 76 -19.15 -1.81 -15.33
CA SER A 76 -18.99 -2.21 -16.74
C SER A 76 -17.58 -1.88 -17.25
N ALA A 77 -17.03 -0.70 -16.91
CA ALA A 77 -15.68 -0.31 -17.31
C ALA A 77 -14.61 -1.22 -16.64
N LEU A 78 -14.76 -1.50 -15.33
CA LEU A 78 -13.89 -2.41 -14.61
C LEU A 78 -13.89 -3.82 -15.24
N SER A 79 -15.07 -4.34 -15.60
CA SER A 79 -15.20 -5.66 -16.25
C SER A 79 -14.47 -5.68 -17.60
N LYS A 80 -14.60 -4.61 -18.41
CA LYS A 80 -13.89 -4.48 -19.70
C LYS A 80 -12.38 -4.39 -19.50
N SER A 81 -11.92 -3.56 -18.57
CA SER A 81 -10.51 -3.42 -18.24
C SER A 81 -9.90 -4.74 -17.77
N THR A 82 -10.62 -5.50 -16.92
CA THR A 82 -10.22 -6.84 -16.48
C THR A 82 -10.07 -7.80 -17.66
N SER A 83 -11.01 -7.77 -18.62
CA SER A 83 -10.96 -8.63 -19.82
C SER A 83 -9.79 -8.30 -20.74
N LEU A 84 -9.49 -7.01 -20.95
CA LEU A 84 -8.31 -6.56 -21.69
C LEU A 84 -7.02 -6.98 -21.01
N GLY A 85 -6.97 -6.85 -19.68
CA GLY A 85 -5.84 -7.34 -18.87
C GLY A 85 -5.63 -8.84 -19.04
N LEU A 86 -6.69 -9.64 -18.90
CA LEU A 86 -6.60 -11.08 -19.05
C LEU A 86 -6.04 -11.51 -20.44
N SER A 87 -6.54 -10.89 -21.52
CA SER A 87 -6.01 -11.17 -22.86
C SER A 87 -4.55 -10.72 -23.02
N GLY A 88 -4.23 -9.49 -22.61
CA GLY A 88 -2.87 -8.95 -22.76
C GLY A 88 -1.83 -9.70 -21.93
N PHE A 89 -2.19 -10.16 -20.71
CA PHE A 89 -1.32 -11.00 -19.91
C PHE A 89 -1.18 -12.40 -20.52
N GLY A 90 -2.26 -13.00 -21.05
CA GLY A 90 -2.21 -14.28 -21.73
C GLY A 90 -1.20 -14.26 -22.88
N ASP A 91 -1.33 -13.33 -23.82
CA ASP A 91 -0.42 -13.16 -24.96
C ASP A 91 1.04 -12.96 -24.53
N PHE A 92 1.27 -12.17 -23.47
CA PHE A 92 2.63 -11.93 -22.98
C PHE A 92 3.23 -13.16 -22.31
N LEU A 93 2.49 -13.84 -21.44
CA LEU A 93 2.96 -15.00 -20.68
C LEU A 93 3.21 -16.20 -21.60
N GLU A 94 2.35 -16.44 -22.61
CA GLU A 94 2.57 -17.46 -23.64
C GLU A 94 3.89 -17.28 -24.39
N SER A 95 4.21 -16.01 -24.73
CA SER A 95 5.41 -15.69 -25.50
C SER A 95 6.69 -15.67 -24.66
N SER A 96 6.63 -15.11 -23.42
CA SER A 96 7.79 -14.90 -22.55
C SER A 96 8.16 -16.11 -21.70
N LYS A 97 7.18 -16.94 -21.34
CA LYS A 97 7.31 -18.18 -20.54
C LYS A 97 8.16 -17.98 -19.29
N PRO A 98 7.72 -17.13 -18.35
CA PRO A 98 8.43 -16.98 -17.09
C PRO A 98 8.31 -18.25 -16.24
N ASP A 99 9.31 -18.49 -15.39
CA ASP A 99 9.31 -19.60 -14.45
C ASP A 99 8.42 -19.31 -13.22
N LEU A 100 8.15 -18.04 -12.93
CA LEU A 100 7.30 -17.60 -11.83
C LEU A 100 6.64 -16.25 -12.15
N LEU A 101 5.35 -16.11 -11.81
CA LEU A 101 4.67 -14.83 -11.70
C LEU A 101 4.70 -14.37 -10.24
N LEU A 102 5.23 -13.18 -9.97
CA LEU A 102 5.27 -12.54 -8.65
C LEU A 102 4.34 -11.32 -8.63
N VAL A 103 3.37 -11.33 -7.73
CA VAL A 103 2.35 -10.29 -7.62
C VAL A 103 2.21 -9.79 -6.19
N LEU A 104 1.79 -8.52 -6.05
CA LEU A 104 1.50 -7.88 -4.77
C LEU A 104 0.04 -7.44 -4.72
N GLY A 105 -0.62 -7.68 -3.59
CA GLY A 105 -1.90 -7.06 -3.26
C GLY A 105 -3.12 -7.75 -3.87
N ASP A 106 -4.10 -6.94 -4.24
CA ASP A 106 -5.50 -7.35 -4.31
C ASP A 106 -6.32 -6.61 -5.37
N ARG A 107 -5.66 -6.01 -6.34
CA ARG A 107 -6.37 -5.24 -7.37
C ARG A 107 -6.84 -6.13 -8.52
N TYR A 108 -7.89 -5.69 -9.24
CA TYR A 108 -8.48 -6.43 -10.36
C TYR A 108 -7.50 -6.64 -11.54
N GLU A 109 -6.59 -5.70 -11.79
CA GLU A 109 -5.54 -5.86 -12.80
C GLU A 109 -4.56 -6.98 -12.42
N ILE A 110 -4.25 -7.14 -11.14
CA ILE A 110 -3.42 -8.22 -10.62
C ILE A 110 -4.15 -9.56 -10.74
N LEU A 111 -5.45 -9.59 -10.43
CA LEU A 111 -6.28 -10.79 -10.65
C LEU A 111 -6.26 -11.25 -12.12
N SER A 112 -6.30 -10.31 -13.07
CA SER A 112 -6.20 -10.63 -14.50
C SER A 112 -4.88 -11.35 -14.84
N ALA A 113 -3.75 -10.87 -14.32
CA ALA A 113 -2.45 -11.50 -14.51
C ALA A 113 -2.40 -12.91 -13.90
N VAL A 114 -2.97 -13.07 -12.70
CA VAL A 114 -3.01 -14.34 -11.96
C VAL A 114 -3.86 -15.39 -12.71
N ILE A 115 -5.02 -15.02 -13.23
CA ILE A 115 -5.87 -15.94 -14.02
C ILE A 115 -5.14 -16.35 -15.32
N ALA A 116 -4.49 -15.44 -16.01
CA ALA A 116 -3.71 -15.73 -17.21
C ALA A 116 -2.57 -16.70 -16.89
N ALA A 117 -1.81 -16.48 -15.81
CA ALA A 117 -0.72 -17.35 -15.38
C ALA A 117 -1.20 -18.77 -15.02
N MET A 118 -2.38 -18.89 -14.41
CA MET A 118 -3.00 -20.20 -14.13
C MET A 118 -3.25 -20.99 -15.42
N PHE A 119 -3.79 -20.34 -16.46
CA PHE A 119 -4.01 -21.00 -17.76
C PHE A 119 -2.71 -21.40 -18.46
N GLU A 120 -1.68 -20.55 -18.36
CA GLU A 120 -0.33 -20.83 -18.88
C GLU A 120 0.48 -21.81 -18.04
N ARG A 121 -0.07 -22.29 -16.90
CA ARG A 121 0.61 -23.20 -15.96
C ARG A 121 1.92 -22.63 -15.42
N ILE A 122 1.91 -21.34 -15.12
CA ILE A 122 3.03 -20.64 -14.50
C ILE A 122 2.79 -20.58 -12.99
N PRO A 123 3.72 -21.04 -12.14
CA PRO A 123 3.62 -20.88 -10.70
C PRO A 123 3.48 -19.42 -10.29
N ILE A 124 2.73 -19.16 -9.21
CA ILE A 124 2.41 -17.81 -8.77
C ILE A 124 2.90 -17.63 -7.33
N ALA A 125 3.60 -16.53 -7.06
CA ALA A 125 3.94 -16.05 -5.72
C ALA A 125 3.15 -14.79 -5.39
N HIS A 126 2.48 -14.76 -4.25
CA HIS A 126 1.63 -13.67 -3.78
C HIS A 126 2.23 -12.98 -2.56
N ILE A 127 2.44 -11.68 -2.66
CA ILE A 127 2.89 -10.82 -1.56
C ILE A 127 1.67 -10.12 -0.94
N HIS A 128 1.61 -10.01 0.39
CA HIS A 128 0.54 -9.40 1.18
C HIS A 128 -0.79 -10.16 1.15
N GLY A 129 -0.77 -11.48 0.88
CA GLY A 129 -1.93 -12.35 1.10
C GLY A 129 -2.32 -12.42 2.58
N GLY A 130 -3.62 -12.72 2.85
CA GLY A 130 -4.15 -12.91 4.20
C GLY A 130 -4.46 -11.62 4.97
N GLU A 131 -4.21 -10.43 4.43
CA GLU A 131 -4.68 -9.17 5.01
C GLU A 131 -6.20 -9.05 4.97
N LEU A 132 -6.77 -8.17 5.80
CA LEU A 132 -8.20 -7.84 5.78
C LEU A 132 -8.44 -6.41 5.34
N THR A 133 -9.49 -6.23 4.56
CA THR A 133 -10.09 -4.93 4.23
C THR A 133 -11.59 -5.12 4.20
N GLU A 134 -12.18 -5.31 5.38
CA GLU A 134 -13.61 -5.55 5.50
C GLU A 134 -14.39 -4.47 4.78
N GLY A 135 -15.30 -4.89 3.90
CA GLY A 135 -16.16 -3.97 3.19
C GLY A 135 -15.66 -3.43 1.86
N LEU A 136 -14.55 -3.93 1.31
CA LEU A 136 -14.07 -3.60 -0.03
C LEU A 136 -14.13 -4.84 -0.95
N ILE A 137 -14.34 -4.61 -2.24
CA ILE A 137 -14.25 -5.63 -3.30
C ILE A 137 -12.87 -6.31 -3.31
N ASP A 138 -11.82 -5.58 -2.93
CA ASP A 138 -10.45 -6.05 -2.85
C ASP A 138 -10.25 -7.24 -1.90
N GLU A 139 -11.12 -7.36 -0.87
CA GLU A 139 -11.09 -8.50 0.06
C GLU A 139 -11.26 -9.84 -0.66
N ALA A 140 -12.30 -9.93 -1.49
CA ALA A 140 -12.59 -11.14 -2.27
C ALA A 140 -11.50 -11.41 -3.32
N ILE A 141 -10.99 -10.37 -3.95
CA ILE A 141 -9.90 -10.47 -4.94
C ILE A 141 -8.63 -10.99 -4.26
N ARG A 142 -8.24 -10.44 -3.11
CA ARG A 142 -7.05 -10.87 -2.37
C ARG A 142 -7.08 -12.35 -2.02
N HIS A 143 -8.18 -12.81 -1.45
CA HIS A 143 -8.30 -14.21 -1.08
C HIS A 143 -8.37 -15.14 -2.29
N SER A 144 -8.95 -14.68 -3.41
CA SER A 144 -8.91 -15.42 -4.68
C SER A 144 -7.47 -15.52 -5.20
N ILE A 145 -6.71 -14.42 -5.26
CA ILE A 145 -5.31 -14.43 -5.65
C ILE A 145 -4.50 -15.38 -4.76
N THR A 146 -4.73 -15.36 -3.42
CA THR A 146 -4.10 -16.31 -2.51
C THR A 146 -4.39 -17.75 -2.92
N LYS A 147 -5.65 -18.09 -3.26
CA LYS A 147 -6.01 -19.44 -3.68
C LYS A 147 -5.41 -19.87 -5.01
N PHE A 148 -5.19 -18.96 -5.94
CA PHE A 148 -4.46 -19.23 -7.18
C PHE A 148 -2.96 -19.41 -6.98
N SER A 149 -2.39 -18.82 -5.92
CA SER A 149 -0.95 -18.75 -5.71
C SER A 149 -0.38 -20.01 -5.05
N HIS A 150 0.90 -20.27 -5.29
CA HIS A 150 1.64 -21.44 -4.82
C HIS A 150 2.61 -21.10 -3.69
N ILE A 151 3.17 -19.88 -3.72
CA ILE A 151 4.08 -19.34 -2.70
C ILE A 151 3.43 -18.08 -2.11
N HIS A 152 3.53 -17.90 -0.79
CA HIS A 152 2.88 -16.80 -0.09
C HIS A 152 3.86 -16.06 0.80
N PHE A 153 3.98 -14.74 0.59
CA PHE A 153 4.77 -13.83 1.39
C PHE A 153 3.85 -12.89 2.17
N THR A 154 3.65 -13.19 3.43
CA THR A 154 2.76 -12.43 4.29
C THR A 154 3.51 -11.37 5.08
N SER A 155 2.80 -10.32 5.51
CA SER A 155 3.40 -9.20 6.24
C SER A 155 3.40 -9.40 7.76
N THR A 156 2.60 -10.32 8.30
CA THR A 156 2.54 -10.65 9.74
C THR A 156 2.29 -12.13 9.96
N ASP A 157 2.53 -12.61 11.21
CA ASP A 157 2.22 -14.00 11.59
C ASP A 157 0.72 -14.28 11.63
N GLU A 158 -0.09 -13.27 11.90
CA GLU A 158 -1.55 -13.41 11.86
C GLU A 158 -2.04 -13.67 10.44
N TYR A 159 -1.52 -12.93 9.48
CA TYR A 159 -1.86 -13.12 8.07
C TYR A 159 -1.30 -14.44 7.52
N LYS A 160 -0.13 -14.88 7.99
CA LYS A 160 0.39 -16.21 7.70
C LYS A 160 -0.59 -17.30 8.16
N LYS A 161 -1.10 -17.22 9.38
CA LYS A 161 -2.10 -18.17 9.91
C LYS A 161 -3.36 -18.19 9.06
N ARG A 162 -3.83 -17.00 8.62
CA ARG A 162 -5.03 -16.88 7.78
C ARG A 162 -4.83 -17.50 6.39
N VAL A 163 -3.67 -17.31 5.78
CA VAL A 163 -3.32 -17.96 4.50
C VAL A 163 -3.32 -19.49 4.65
N ILE A 164 -2.73 -20.02 5.74
CA ILE A 164 -2.77 -21.45 6.04
C ILE A 164 -4.21 -21.93 6.26
N GLN A 165 -5.04 -21.14 6.97
CA GLN A 165 -6.46 -21.45 7.17
C GLN A 165 -7.26 -21.55 5.86
N LEU A 166 -6.83 -20.83 4.82
CA LEU A 166 -7.39 -20.95 3.47
C LEU A 166 -6.98 -22.25 2.75
N GLY A 167 -6.27 -23.16 3.42
CA GLY A 167 -5.82 -24.44 2.89
C GLY A 167 -4.50 -24.38 2.13
N GLU A 168 -3.66 -23.40 2.44
CA GLU A 168 -2.32 -23.26 1.85
C GLU A 168 -1.27 -24.02 2.67
N ASN A 169 -0.32 -24.68 1.98
CA ASN A 169 0.74 -25.46 2.62
C ASN A 169 1.64 -24.56 3.49
N PRO A 170 1.75 -24.80 4.82
CA PRO A 170 2.56 -23.99 5.72
C PRO A 170 4.03 -23.84 5.32
N GLU A 171 4.59 -24.82 4.60
CA GLU A 171 5.97 -24.80 4.11
C GLU A 171 6.22 -23.76 3.01
N LEU A 172 5.14 -23.32 2.33
CA LEU A 172 5.18 -22.32 1.26
C LEU A 172 4.57 -20.97 1.70
N VAL A 173 4.28 -20.78 2.99
CA VAL A 173 3.79 -19.52 3.57
C VAL A 173 4.85 -18.91 4.47
N PHE A 174 5.40 -17.78 4.08
CA PHE A 174 6.50 -17.10 4.77
C PHE A 174 6.07 -15.74 5.30
N ASN A 175 6.25 -15.49 6.60
CA ASN A 175 6.17 -14.13 7.14
C ASN A 175 7.50 -13.42 6.84
N VAL A 176 7.47 -12.49 5.89
CA VAL A 176 8.65 -11.69 5.48
C VAL A 176 8.66 -10.29 6.07
N GLY A 177 7.51 -9.85 6.62
CA GLY A 177 7.26 -8.47 7.02
C GLY A 177 6.62 -7.64 5.91
N GLY A 178 6.24 -6.41 6.23
CA GLY A 178 5.57 -5.48 5.31
C GLY A 178 6.54 -4.83 4.33
N MET A 179 6.16 -4.80 3.05
CA MET A 179 6.95 -4.14 1.99
C MET A 179 7.09 -2.63 2.23
N GLY A 180 6.09 -1.98 2.87
CA GLY A 180 6.17 -0.56 3.24
C GLY A 180 7.29 -0.29 4.24
N VAL A 181 7.46 -1.16 5.25
CA VAL A 181 8.56 -1.05 6.22
C VAL A 181 9.92 -1.26 5.54
N ASP A 182 9.99 -2.20 4.59
CA ASP A 182 11.19 -2.43 3.80
C ASP A 182 11.58 -1.21 2.97
N ALA A 183 10.61 -0.56 2.33
CA ALA A 183 10.81 0.66 1.57
C ALA A 183 11.37 1.80 2.44
N ILE A 184 10.82 2.02 3.65
CA ILE A 184 11.27 3.05 4.59
C ILE A 184 12.76 2.88 4.93
N LYS A 185 13.22 1.65 5.12
CA LYS A 185 14.62 1.36 5.51
C LYS A 185 15.65 1.63 4.39
N LYS A 186 15.19 1.73 3.16
CA LYS A 186 16.04 1.90 1.96
C LYS A 186 15.91 3.31 1.34
N ILE A 187 14.99 4.14 1.84
CA ILE A 187 14.80 5.51 1.37
C ILE A 187 15.66 6.46 2.21
N ASP A 188 16.42 7.31 1.52
CA ASP A 188 17.05 8.47 2.15
C ASP A 188 15.99 9.53 2.40
N LEU A 189 15.67 9.75 3.68
CA LEU A 189 14.71 10.76 4.07
C LEU A 189 15.31 12.16 3.89
N ILE A 190 14.46 13.09 3.45
CA ILE A 190 14.80 14.52 3.32
C ILE A 190 14.92 15.11 4.72
N ASP A 191 15.93 15.91 4.96
CA ASP A 191 16.07 16.63 6.23
C ASP A 191 14.97 17.70 6.41
N LYS A 192 14.86 18.21 7.65
CA LYS A 192 13.76 19.11 8.00
C LYS A 192 13.78 20.41 7.20
N GLU A 193 14.95 21.03 7.00
CA GLU A 193 15.08 22.32 6.35
C GLU A 193 14.75 22.19 4.85
N GLU A 194 15.33 21.20 4.18
CA GLU A 194 15.04 20.91 2.78
C GLU A 194 13.56 20.53 2.58
N LEU A 195 12.98 19.77 3.51
CA LEU A 195 11.57 19.39 3.47
C LEU A 195 10.66 20.62 3.60
N GLU A 196 10.91 21.52 4.56
CA GLU A 196 10.19 22.77 4.75
C GLU A 196 10.24 23.64 3.48
N ASP A 197 11.43 23.77 2.89
CA ASP A 197 11.62 24.58 1.67
C ASP A 197 10.91 23.92 0.47
N SER A 198 11.02 22.60 0.32
CA SER A 198 10.40 21.86 -0.79
C SER A 198 8.87 21.82 -0.75
N LEU A 199 8.28 22.02 0.43
CA LEU A 199 6.85 22.06 0.66
C LEU A 199 6.33 23.50 0.84
N ASN A 200 7.23 24.47 0.96
CA ASN A 200 6.91 25.86 1.29
C ASN A 200 6.06 25.97 2.57
N ILE A 201 6.47 25.25 3.63
CA ILE A 201 5.86 25.27 4.94
C ILE A 201 6.90 25.55 6.02
N LYS A 202 6.42 25.83 7.24
CA LYS A 202 7.27 25.79 8.43
C LYS A 202 6.60 24.93 9.49
N PHE A 203 7.33 23.97 10.03
CA PHE A 203 6.87 23.20 11.17
C PHE A 203 6.75 24.09 12.41
N ARG A 204 5.63 23.98 13.09
CA ARG A 204 5.34 24.70 14.34
C ARG A 204 5.76 23.85 15.55
N LYS A 205 5.39 24.30 16.76
CA LYS A 205 5.60 23.53 17.99
C LYS A 205 4.86 22.20 17.98
N LYS A 206 3.64 22.20 17.43
CA LYS A 206 2.82 21.02 17.19
C LYS A 206 2.53 20.87 15.71
N ASN A 207 2.55 19.63 15.22
CA ASN A 207 2.36 19.33 13.81
C ASN A 207 1.56 18.03 13.64
N LEU A 208 0.55 18.05 12.80
CA LEU A 208 -0.27 16.88 12.49
C LEU A 208 -0.29 16.65 10.99
N LEU A 209 -0.08 15.39 10.57
CA LEU A 209 -0.19 14.96 9.18
C LEU A 209 -1.54 14.26 9.01
N ILE A 210 -2.38 14.77 8.10
CA ILE A 210 -3.76 14.33 7.96
C ILE A 210 -3.96 13.66 6.61
N THR A 211 -4.46 12.42 6.61
CA THR A 211 -4.79 11.64 5.41
C THR A 211 -6.13 10.94 5.60
N PHE A 212 -7.18 11.46 4.97
CA PHE A 212 -8.53 10.92 5.09
C PHE A 212 -9.10 10.54 3.72
N HIS A 213 -9.58 9.29 3.59
CA HIS A 213 -10.13 8.73 2.37
C HIS A 213 -11.63 8.43 2.52
N PRO A 214 -12.41 8.45 1.42
CA PRO A 214 -13.79 8.00 1.45
C PRO A 214 -13.90 6.54 1.93
N VAL A 215 -15.01 6.22 2.61
CA VAL A 215 -15.37 4.83 2.96
C VAL A 215 -16.43 4.36 1.96
N THR A 216 -16.04 3.55 1.00
CA THR A 216 -16.85 3.27 -0.21
C THR A 216 -18.11 2.46 0.04
N LEU A 217 -18.27 1.78 1.16
CA LEU A 217 -19.48 1.02 1.50
C LEU A 217 -20.44 1.78 2.42
N GLU A 218 -20.04 2.92 2.96
CA GLU A 218 -20.92 3.80 3.73
C GLU A 218 -21.48 4.87 2.79
N HIS A 219 -22.75 4.77 2.41
CA HIS A 219 -23.38 5.77 1.56
C HIS A 219 -23.43 7.14 2.26
N SER A 220 -22.79 8.14 1.65
CA SER A 220 -22.91 9.58 1.94
C SER A 220 -22.35 10.08 3.28
N THR A 221 -21.58 9.31 4.04
CA THR A 221 -21.06 9.73 5.37
C THR A 221 -19.68 10.40 5.30
N SER A 222 -18.94 10.25 4.20
CA SER A 222 -17.55 10.76 4.10
C SER A 222 -17.42 12.26 4.27
N GLY A 223 -18.41 13.05 3.79
CA GLY A 223 -18.45 14.51 3.97
C GLY A 223 -18.69 14.90 5.43
N ASP A 224 -19.63 14.22 6.11
CA ASP A 224 -19.94 14.47 7.51
C ASP A 224 -18.76 14.11 8.40
N GLN A 225 -18.13 12.95 8.18
CA GLN A 225 -16.94 12.50 8.91
C GLN A 225 -15.77 13.47 8.73
N MET A 226 -15.57 13.99 7.49
CA MET A 226 -14.53 15.00 7.24
C MET A 226 -14.86 16.34 7.93
N SER A 227 -16.12 16.73 8.01
CA SER A 227 -16.54 17.94 8.71
C SER A 227 -16.28 17.85 10.22
N GLU A 228 -16.58 16.70 10.84
CA GLU A 228 -16.27 16.41 12.25
C GLU A 228 -14.75 16.47 12.51
N LEU A 229 -13.94 15.92 11.58
CA LEU A 229 -12.47 15.99 11.67
C LEU A 229 -11.98 17.44 11.59
N ILE A 230 -12.47 18.23 10.63
CA ILE A 230 -12.13 19.65 10.48
C ILE A 230 -12.50 20.43 11.72
N GLU A 231 -13.66 20.18 12.31
CA GLU A 231 -14.10 20.83 13.55
C GLU A 231 -13.12 20.54 14.69
N ALA A 232 -12.76 19.28 14.90
CA ALA A 232 -11.79 18.89 15.93
C ALA A 232 -10.40 19.51 15.70
N LEU A 233 -9.95 19.62 14.45
CA LEU A 233 -8.68 20.25 14.10
C LEU A 233 -8.71 21.77 14.23
N SER A 234 -9.87 22.39 14.05
CA SER A 234 -10.05 23.85 14.21
C SER A 234 -9.76 24.32 15.64
N ALA A 235 -10.05 23.45 16.61
CA ALA A 235 -9.80 23.73 18.04
C ALA A 235 -8.33 23.57 18.46
N GLN A 236 -7.42 23.14 17.55
CA GLN A 236 -6.01 22.93 17.87
C GLN A 236 -5.19 24.19 17.61
N ASP A 237 -5.06 25.07 18.62
CA ASP A 237 -4.24 26.26 18.53
C ASP A 237 -2.74 25.89 18.39
N ASP A 238 -1.96 26.79 17.74
CA ASP A 238 -0.50 26.66 17.54
C ASP A 238 -0.03 25.33 16.93
N THR A 239 -0.91 24.70 16.12
CA THR A 239 -0.66 23.42 15.47
C THR A 239 -0.60 23.60 13.95
N SER A 240 0.46 23.11 13.30
CA SER A 240 0.52 23.00 11.83
C SER A 240 -0.28 21.79 11.38
N LEU A 241 -1.15 21.97 10.41
CA LEU A 241 -2.05 20.95 9.87
C LEU A 241 -1.67 20.68 8.41
N ILE A 242 -1.11 19.51 8.14
CA ILE A 242 -0.59 19.14 6.83
C ILE A 242 -1.52 18.07 6.24
N PHE A 243 -2.32 18.45 5.25
CA PHE A 243 -3.27 17.55 4.60
C PHE A 243 -2.66 16.94 3.33
N THR A 244 -2.86 15.64 3.15
CA THR A 244 -2.75 14.99 1.84
C THR A 244 -4.14 14.78 1.29
N MET A 245 -4.35 15.16 0.03
CA MET A 245 -5.65 15.05 -0.61
C MET A 245 -6.01 13.58 -0.91
N PRO A 246 -7.29 13.19 -0.81
CA PRO A 246 -7.77 11.89 -1.26
C PRO A 246 -7.66 11.77 -2.79
N ASN A 247 -7.77 10.53 -3.30
CA ASN A 247 -7.94 10.31 -4.73
C ASN A 247 -9.22 10.97 -5.24
N ALA A 248 -9.27 11.29 -6.54
CA ALA A 248 -10.37 12.02 -7.19
C ALA A 248 -11.63 11.16 -7.45
N ASP A 249 -11.95 10.22 -6.55
CA ASP A 249 -13.18 9.43 -6.59
C ASP A 249 -14.42 10.26 -6.25
N THR A 250 -15.61 9.77 -6.53
CA THR A 250 -16.86 10.56 -6.41
C THR A 250 -17.05 11.17 -5.02
N ASP A 251 -16.84 10.41 -3.95
CA ASP A 251 -16.88 10.90 -2.56
C ASP A 251 -15.61 11.64 -2.17
N GLY A 252 -14.50 11.41 -2.85
CA GLY A 252 -13.25 12.15 -2.69
C GLY A 252 -13.37 13.63 -3.04
N ARG A 253 -14.26 14.01 -3.96
CA ARG A 253 -14.50 15.42 -4.35
C ARG A 253 -15.09 16.25 -3.22
N ILE A 254 -15.96 15.66 -2.40
CA ILE A 254 -16.56 16.35 -1.23
C ILE A 254 -15.47 16.62 -0.20
N ILE A 255 -14.67 15.62 0.13
CA ILE A 255 -13.54 15.75 1.06
C ILE A 255 -12.55 16.80 0.55
N PHE A 256 -12.20 16.74 -0.73
CA PHE A 256 -11.28 17.67 -1.38
C PHE A 256 -11.75 19.12 -1.20
N LYS A 257 -13.03 19.41 -1.49
CA LYS A 257 -13.62 20.74 -1.35
C LYS A 257 -13.60 21.23 0.11
N LEU A 258 -13.95 20.35 1.06
CA LEU A 258 -13.94 20.70 2.48
C LEU A 258 -12.52 21.06 2.97
N ILE A 259 -11.50 20.32 2.51
CA ILE A 259 -10.10 20.63 2.84
C ILE A 259 -9.67 21.96 2.21
N GLU A 260 -9.97 22.21 0.93
CA GLU A 260 -9.62 23.48 0.26
C GLU A 260 -10.29 24.69 0.96
N ASP A 261 -11.58 24.56 1.27
CA ASP A 261 -12.33 25.61 1.97
C ASP A 261 -11.75 25.90 3.37
N PHE A 262 -11.29 24.88 4.08
CA PHE A 262 -10.65 25.02 5.37
C PHE A 262 -9.27 25.67 5.29
N VAL A 263 -8.41 25.17 4.39
CA VAL A 263 -7.05 25.67 4.20
C VAL A 263 -7.05 27.12 3.72
N SER A 264 -7.99 27.52 2.87
CA SER A 264 -8.10 28.89 2.38
C SER A 264 -8.36 29.93 3.48
N LYS A 265 -8.87 29.49 4.64
CA LYS A 265 -9.24 30.36 5.79
C LYS A 265 -8.30 30.20 6.98
N ASN A 266 -7.26 29.35 6.85
CA ASN A 266 -6.42 28.98 7.98
C ASN A 266 -4.94 28.94 7.58
N ASP A 267 -4.17 29.92 8.04
CA ASP A 267 -2.75 30.12 7.73
C ASP A 267 -1.81 29.03 8.27
N ARG A 268 -2.30 28.19 9.18
CA ARG A 268 -1.57 27.03 9.74
C ARG A 268 -1.88 25.70 9.04
N ALA A 269 -2.78 25.72 8.08
CA ALA A 269 -3.21 24.54 7.34
C ALA A 269 -2.65 24.55 5.91
N PHE A 270 -2.11 23.43 5.49
CA PHE A 270 -1.51 23.23 4.17
C PHE A 270 -2.11 21.99 3.53
N ALA A 271 -2.38 22.04 2.23
CA ALA A 271 -2.94 20.91 1.51
C ALA A 271 -2.11 20.58 0.27
N PHE A 272 -1.79 19.31 0.11
CA PHE A 272 -1.00 18.79 -1.01
C PHE A 272 -1.80 17.74 -1.76
N LYS A 273 -1.90 17.87 -3.08
CA LYS A 273 -2.53 16.85 -3.94
C LYS A 273 -1.84 15.49 -3.76
N SER A 274 -0.52 15.50 -3.66
CA SER A 274 0.32 14.36 -3.31
C SER A 274 1.66 14.87 -2.81
N LEU A 275 2.15 14.32 -1.71
CA LEU A 275 3.53 14.54 -1.27
C LEU A 275 4.52 13.62 -1.98
N GLY A 276 4.03 12.58 -2.65
CA GLY A 276 4.88 11.47 -3.08
C GLY A 276 5.42 10.69 -1.87
N GLN A 277 6.00 9.53 -2.11
CA GLN A 277 6.46 8.63 -1.03
C GLN A 277 7.54 9.26 -0.17
N ILE A 278 8.58 9.83 -0.79
CA ILE A 278 9.75 10.35 -0.06
C ILE A 278 9.36 11.50 0.87
N LYS A 279 8.68 12.54 0.38
CA LYS A 279 8.26 13.69 1.22
C LYS A 279 7.25 13.29 2.28
N TYR A 280 6.30 12.38 1.96
CA TYR A 280 5.34 11.87 2.93
C TYR A 280 6.05 11.17 4.10
N LEU A 281 6.95 10.25 3.81
CA LEU A 281 7.72 9.53 4.84
C LEU A 281 8.66 10.48 5.59
N SER A 282 9.24 11.48 4.91
CA SER A 282 10.09 12.50 5.54
C SER A 282 9.31 13.44 6.46
N CYS A 283 7.99 13.63 6.26
CA CYS A 283 7.16 14.40 7.20
C CYS A 283 6.95 13.66 8.54
N ILE A 284 6.86 12.33 8.53
CA ILE A 284 6.47 11.55 9.72
C ILE A 284 7.37 11.80 10.94
N PRO A 285 8.72 11.85 10.84
CA PRO A 285 9.58 12.18 11.97
C PRO A 285 9.31 13.56 12.60
N HIS A 286 8.79 14.50 11.81
CA HIS A 286 8.63 15.91 12.21
C HIS A 286 7.20 16.26 12.64
N VAL A 287 6.26 15.30 12.60
CA VAL A 287 4.90 15.49 13.13
C VAL A 287 4.72 14.76 14.46
N ASP A 288 3.74 15.22 15.25
CA ASP A 288 3.40 14.60 16.53
C ASP A 288 2.54 13.35 16.32
N ALA A 289 1.68 13.37 15.30
CA ALA A 289 0.86 12.22 14.93
C ALA A 289 0.45 12.25 13.46
N VAL A 290 0.06 11.09 12.95
CA VAL A 290 -0.71 10.93 11.71
C VAL A 290 -2.18 10.72 12.09
N ILE A 291 -3.10 11.45 11.43
CA ILE A 291 -4.55 11.42 11.71
C ILE A 291 -5.31 11.08 10.45
N GLY A 292 -6.27 10.18 10.55
CA GLY A 292 -7.17 9.82 9.46
C GLY A 292 -7.45 8.33 9.38
N ASN A 293 -7.65 7.81 8.16
CA ASN A 293 -8.01 6.42 7.94
C ASN A 293 -7.16 5.73 6.87
N SER A 294 -5.94 6.25 6.65
CA SER A 294 -4.97 5.64 5.72
C SER A 294 -4.32 4.39 6.32
N SER A 295 -4.07 3.38 5.50
CA SER A 295 -3.32 2.19 5.90
C SER A 295 -1.88 2.50 6.32
N SER A 296 -1.29 3.57 5.79
CA SER A 296 0.06 4.04 6.18
C SER A 296 0.18 4.29 7.68
N GLY A 297 -0.90 4.82 8.31
CA GLY A 297 -0.97 5.00 9.76
C GLY A 297 -0.74 3.73 10.56
N LEU A 298 -1.10 2.57 9.99
CA LEU A 298 -0.98 1.27 10.65
C LEU A 298 0.32 0.55 10.28
N THR A 299 0.73 0.66 9.01
CA THR A 299 1.83 -0.15 8.47
C THR A 299 3.18 0.56 8.54
N GLU A 300 3.22 1.86 8.27
CA GLU A 300 4.44 2.66 8.10
C GLU A 300 4.77 3.51 9.33
N VAL A 301 3.79 4.26 9.85
CA VAL A 301 3.97 5.22 10.96
C VAL A 301 4.56 4.60 12.22
N PRO A 302 4.20 3.36 12.63
CA PRO A 302 4.80 2.72 13.80
C PRO A 302 6.33 2.51 13.69
N THR A 303 6.88 2.42 12.47
CA THR A 303 8.34 2.34 12.24
C THR A 303 9.08 3.57 12.77
N PHE A 304 8.41 4.72 12.76
CA PHE A 304 8.94 5.99 13.26
C PHE A 304 8.64 6.20 14.75
N LYS A 305 7.99 5.22 15.42
CA LYS A 305 7.53 5.34 16.81
C LYS A 305 6.61 6.54 17.03
N LYS A 306 5.79 6.86 16.04
CA LYS A 306 4.83 7.96 16.07
C LYS A 306 3.41 7.44 16.29
N PRO A 307 2.56 8.24 16.94
CA PRO A 307 1.14 7.92 17.08
C PRO A 307 0.40 7.96 15.75
N THR A 308 -0.64 7.13 15.66
CA THR A 308 -1.68 7.26 14.65
C THR A 308 -3.03 7.38 15.34
N ILE A 309 -3.84 8.36 14.95
CA ILE A 309 -5.25 8.43 15.29
C ILE A 309 -6.04 7.91 14.10
N ASN A 310 -6.50 6.65 14.21
CA ASN A 310 -7.27 5.97 13.17
C ASN A 310 -8.77 6.25 13.36
N ILE A 311 -9.38 6.92 12.39
CA ILE A 311 -10.77 7.37 12.45
C ILE A 311 -11.67 6.42 11.68
N GLY A 312 -12.71 5.91 12.38
CA GLY A 312 -13.73 5.03 11.79
C GLY A 312 -13.23 3.64 11.46
N ASP A 313 -14.01 2.92 10.65
CA ASP A 313 -13.89 1.47 10.47
C ASP A 313 -13.14 1.04 9.19
N ARG A 314 -12.65 1.98 8.37
CA ARG A 314 -11.97 1.66 7.10
C ARG A 314 -10.80 0.67 7.26
N GLN A 315 -10.11 0.71 8.41
CA GLN A 315 -8.98 -0.17 8.71
C GLN A 315 -9.32 -1.30 9.68
N LYS A 316 -10.62 -1.57 9.90
CA LYS A 316 -11.07 -2.63 10.80
C LYS A 316 -10.57 -4.00 10.35
N GLY A 317 -10.20 -4.83 11.33
CA GLY A 317 -9.64 -6.16 11.10
C GLY A 317 -8.14 -6.20 10.80
N ARG A 318 -7.49 -5.06 10.56
CA ARG A 318 -6.04 -5.02 10.37
C ARG A 318 -5.26 -5.11 11.67
N VAL A 319 -4.09 -5.72 11.61
CA VAL A 319 -3.14 -5.74 12.73
C VAL A 319 -2.63 -4.33 12.98
N MET A 320 -2.63 -3.90 14.25
CA MET A 320 -2.28 -2.55 14.67
C MET A 320 -1.19 -2.57 15.74
N ALA A 321 -0.27 -1.61 15.66
CA ALA A 321 0.68 -1.34 16.74
C ALA A 321 -0.03 -0.67 17.93
N LYS A 322 0.56 -0.76 19.12
CA LYS A 322 0.04 -0.08 20.32
C LYS A 322 0.07 1.47 20.23
N SER A 323 0.79 2.03 19.25
CA SER A 323 0.79 3.47 18.95
C SER A 323 -0.45 3.94 18.19
N VAL A 324 -1.35 3.03 17.78
CA VAL A 324 -2.58 3.37 17.05
C VAL A 324 -3.74 3.53 18.04
N ILE A 325 -4.36 4.71 18.02
CA ILE A 325 -5.59 5.01 18.78
C ILE A 325 -6.75 4.98 17.79
N ASN A 326 -7.70 4.06 17.99
CA ASN A 326 -8.93 4.04 17.20
C ASN A 326 -9.99 4.93 17.82
N CYS A 327 -10.67 5.74 17.02
CA CYS A 327 -11.76 6.57 17.48
C CYS A 327 -12.94 6.61 16.51
N ALA A 328 -14.12 6.90 17.04
CA ALA A 328 -15.30 7.16 16.23
C ALA A 328 -15.09 8.44 15.38
N PRO A 329 -15.73 8.56 14.21
CA PRO A 329 -15.63 9.73 13.34
C PRO A 329 -16.52 10.88 13.84
N THR A 330 -16.32 11.31 15.10
CA THR A 330 -17.01 12.44 15.74
C THR A 330 -15.99 13.42 16.32
N CYS A 331 -16.29 14.70 16.26
CA CYS A 331 -15.42 15.77 16.76
C CYS A 331 -14.92 15.47 18.17
N SER A 332 -15.82 15.15 19.10
CA SER A 332 -15.47 14.89 20.51
C SER A 332 -14.52 13.69 20.69
N ALA A 333 -14.70 12.60 19.91
CA ALA A 333 -13.84 11.43 19.99
C ALA A 333 -12.45 11.72 19.40
N ILE A 334 -12.40 12.46 18.30
CA ILE A 334 -11.15 12.88 17.66
C ILE A 334 -10.36 13.81 18.59
N GLU A 335 -10.99 14.83 19.17
CA GLU A 335 -10.35 15.71 20.16
C GLU A 335 -9.82 14.97 21.38
N LYS A 336 -10.60 14.00 21.91
CA LYS A 336 -10.14 13.14 23.01
C LYS A 336 -8.87 12.40 22.62
N SER A 337 -8.82 11.84 21.40
CA SER A 337 -7.66 11.12 20.89
C SER A 337 -6.47 12.05 20.66
N ILE A 338 -6.70 13.28 20.18
CA ILE A 338 -5.64 14.29 20.04
C ILE A 338 -5.07 14.67 21.41
N ARG A 339 -5.88 14.78 22.44
CA ARG A 339 -5.36 15.04 23.81
C ARG A 339 -4.54 13.86 24.30
N ALA A 340 -5.01 12.64 24.08
CA ALA A 340 -4.34 11.41 24.56
C ALA A 340 -2.92 11.21 24.02
N ILE A 341 -2.63 11.62 22.78
CA ILE A 341 -1.26 11.48 22.22
C ILE A 341 -0.22 12.37 22.91
N TYR A 342 -0.63 13.38 23.69
CA TYR A 342 0.26 14.26 24.44
C TYR A 342 0.35 13.87 25.93
N GLU A 343 -0.36 12.83 26.38
CA GLU A 343 -0.24 12.32 27.75
C GLU A 343 1.14 11.67 27.96
N GLU A 344 1.77 11.94 29.10
CA GLU A 344 3.13 11.49 29.40
C GLU A 344 3.28 9.96 29.33
N ASP A 345 2.32 9.23 29.87
CA ASP A 345 2.31 7.77 29.85
C ASP A 345 2.26 7.22 28.42
N PHE A 346 1.45 7.85 27.55
CA PHE A 346 1.36 7.46 26.14
C PHE A 346 2.67 7.75 25.40
N LEU A 347 3.25 8.95 25.58
CA LEU A 347 4.53 9.32 24.96
C LEU A 347 5.66 8.38 25.39
N ASN A 348 5.71 8.02 26.68
CA ASN A 348 6.70 7.06 27.20
C ASN A 348 6.54 5.68 26.56
N SER A 349 5.29 5.23 26.34
CA SER A 349 4.99 3.95 25.73
C SER A 349 5.49 3.81 24.27
N LEU A 350 5.64 4.95 23.56
CA LEU A 350 6.10 4.97 22.17
C LEU A 350 7.53 4.43 22.00
N ASN A 351 8.38 4.56 23.05
CA ASN A 351 9.75 4.06 23.01
C ASN A 351 9.83 2.53 22.86
N GLU A 352 8.81 1.81 23.36
CA GLU A 352 8.72 0.35 23.34
C GLU A 352 7.94 -0.20 22.13
N ILE A 353 7.45 0.68 21.24
CA ILE A 353 6.68 0.28 20.09
C ILE A 353 7.50 -0.60 19.15
N LYS A 354 6.94 -1.76 18.85
CA LYS A 354 7.37 -2.63 17.75
C LYS A 354 6.33 -2.57 16.65
N ASN A 355 6.78 -2.33 15.44
CA ASN A 355 5.89 -2.40 14.28
C ASN A 355 5.52 -3.86 14.02
N PRO A 356 4.24 -4.25 14.05
CA PRO A 356 3.82 -5.63 13.80
C PRO A 356 4.13 -6.10 12.37
N TYR A 357 4.35 -5.16 11.45
CA TYR A 357 4.76 -5.42 10.07
C TYR A 357 6.28 -5.61 9.92
N GLY A 358 7.02 -5.69 11.01
CA GLY A 358 8.45 -6.04 11.05
C GLY A 358 9.38 -4.83 11.06
N GLU A 359 10.66 -5.11 10.76
CA GLU A 359 11.75 -4.14 10.84
C GLU A 359 12.46 -3.90 9.50
N GLY A 360 11.87 -4.31 8.37
CA GLY A 360 12.43 -4.27 7.03
C GLY A 360 13.17 -5.56 6.64
N GLY A 361 13.83 -5.55 5.47
CA GLY A 361 14.49 -6.71 4.90
C GLY A 361 13.52 -7.71 4.22
N SER A 362 12.29 -7.27 3.92
CA SER A 362 11.27 -8.13 3.29
C SER A 362 11.70 -8.55 1.88
N SER A 363 12.23 -7.62 1.08
CA SER A 363 12.71 -7.90 -0.28
C SER A 363 13.83 -8.92 -0.29
N ASP A 364 14.82 -8.78 0.61
CA ASP A 364 15.94 -9.73 0.73
C ASP A 364 15.45 -11.12 1.12
N LYS A 365 14.52 -11.22 2.08
CA LYS A 365 13.91 -12.50 2.50
C LYS A 365 13.12 -13.15 1.37
N ILE A 366 12.37 -12.38 0.57
CA ILE A 366 11.63 -12.89 -0.59
C ILE A 366 12.61 -13.50 -1.60
N VAL A 367 13.65 -12.74 -1.99
CA VAL A 367 14.65 -13.21 -2.95
C VAL A 367 15.37 -14.47 -2.44
N GLN A 368 15.77 -14.49 -1.16
CA GLN A 368 16.39 -15.67 -0.56
C GLN A 368 15.47 -16.90 -0.62
N LYS A 369 14.17 -16.74 -0.36
CA LYS A 369 13.21 -17.85 -0.46
C LYS A 369 13.02 -18.29 -1.90
N LEU A 370 12.87 -17.37 -2.83
CA LEU A 370 12.75 -17.69 -4.27
C LEU A 370 14.00 -18.42 -4.78
N SER A 371 15.20 -18.10 -4.32
CA SER A 371 16.43 -18.80 -4.70
C SER A 371 16.46 -20.27 -4.22
N SER A 372 15.80 -20.58 -3.11
CA SER A 372 15.80 -21.91 -2.50
C SER A 372 14.65 -22.83 -2.95
N ILE A 373 13.62 -22.31 -3.62
CA ILE A 373 12.42 -23.07 -4.00
C ILE A 373 12.59 -23.57 -5.44
N ASP A 374 12.25 -24.84 -5.66
CA ASP A 374 12.10 -25.44 -7.00
C ASP A 374 10.70 -25.12 -7.55
N PHE A 375 10.63 -24.30 -8.59
CA PHE A 375 9.36 -23.85 -9.17
C PHE A 375 8.66 -24.97 -9.99
N ASP A 376 9.40 -25.89 -10.57
CA ASP A 376 8.84 -26.97 -11.39
C ASP A 376 7.94 -27.91 -10.59
N SER A 377 8.21 -28.05 -9.31
CA SER A 377 7.44 -28.91 -8.39
C SER A 377 6.12 -28.29 -7.91
N LEU A 378 5.89 -26.98 -8.11
CA LEU A 378 4.81 -26.23 -7.47
C LEU A 378 3.43 -26.40 -8.12
N LEU A 379 3.35 -26.72 -9.40
CA LEU A 379 2.08 -26.71 -10.15
C LEU A 379 1.01 -27.67 -9.59
N LYS A 380 1.43 -28.75 -8.93
CA LYS A 380 0.50 -29.69 -8.29
C LYS A 380 0.25 -29.26 -6.84
N LYS A 381 -0.66 -28.33 -6.69
CA LYS A 381 -1.04 -27.77 -5.38
C LYS A 381 -2.06 -28.68 -4.69
N ASN A 382 -1.77 -29.08 -3.46
CA ASN A 382 -2.70 -29.80 -2.58
C ASN A 382 -3.39 -28.83 -1.63
N PHE A 383 -4.64 -29.14 -1.26
CA PHE A 383 -5.30 -28.43 -0.16
C PHE A 383 -4.72 -28.94 1.17
N TYR A 384 -4.37 -28.02 2.06
CA TYR A 384 -3.88 -28.33 3.39
C TYR A 384 -5.04 -28.29 4.38
N ASP A 385 -5.34 -29.46 4.98
CA ASP A 385 -6.32 -29.58 6.03
C ASP A 385 -5.69 -29.29 7.40
N LEU A 386 -6.39 -28.50 8.25
CA LEU A 386 -5.94 -28.12 9.58
C LEU A 386 -6.16 -29.24 10.58
#